data_361e23332edd5ae4406e52b746404c72
#
_entry.id   361e23332edd5ae4406e52b746404c72
#
_cell.length_a   1.000
_cell.length_b   1.000
_cell.length_c   1.000
_cell.angle_alpha   90.00
_cell.angle_beta   90.00
_cell.angle_gamma   90.00
#
_symmetry.space_group_name_H-M   'P 1'
#
loop_
_entity.id
_entity.type
_entity.pdbx_description
1 polymer ?
#
loop_
_entity_poly.entity_id
_entity_poly.type
_entity_poly.pdbx_seq_one_letter_code
_entity_poly.pdbx_strand_id
1 'polypeptide(L)'
;MKYRHFILAGLLAFGTSVQAQVVINELMQSNIDCIMDDLKEFPDSWVELYNSGTEAVNLQDYKLGAKDKANKAWQLPNQTLNAKAYVVVYCDKEENGLHTNFRLETGKDGNVYLFQGNEIVDKVEKISKMPAPNIAYGRKTDGADDWGYQATPTPGQTNCGQTCNDILGEPVFSQNGCVMTSSQTIQLTLSMPEGTPEGAVIRYTTNGKEPTATSTVYQNPITINSNKVIRAKLFCDGYLSPISTTQSYIFLDRNMTISVISIVTDDRYMNDNAIGIIANNPNKENKKDWRRPINIEMFDAPSSESVINQLCETRVMGGQSREHPLKSLAVYANKRFGTKRFEYEFFPDQKPGLTDFKSIMLRNAGNDFGGLYMRDAIIQRVMAENADLDWQAWRPAVIFLNGTYKGMLNIRERSNDDNIYTNYKDESGKGLEDIDMIEI
;
A
#
# COMPACT_ATOMS: atom_id res chain seq x y z
N MET A 1 -19.75 -85.52 12.88
CA MET A 1 -19.21 -84.43 12.09
C MET A 1 -19.61 -83.12 12.75
N LYS A 2 -18.63 -82.40 13.37
CA LYS A 2 -18.89 -81.13 14.05
C LYS A 2 -18.43 -79.99 13.14
N TYR A 3 -19.32 -79.18 12.63
CA TYR A 3 -19.00 -77.95 11.89
C TYR A 3 -18.60 -76.84 12.85
N ARG A 4 -17.35 -76.35 12.76
CA ARG A 4 -16.87 -75.16 13.43
C ARG A 4 -17.15 -73.96 12.50
N HIS A 5 -17.97 -73.03 12.95
CA HIS A 5 -18.13 -71.73 12.28
C HIS A 5 -17.01 -70.82 12.74
N PHE A 6 -16.17 -70.37 11.82
CA PHE A 6 -15.25 -69.25 12.05
C PHE A 6 -15.97 -67.94 11.72
N ILE A 7 -16.18 -67.10 12.76
CA ILE A 7 -16.63 -65.72 12.58
C ILE A 7 -15.39 -64.89 12.34
N LEU A 8 -15.25 -64.37 11.10
CA LEU A 8 -14.23 -63.42 10.73
C LEU A 8 -14.71 -62.04 11.11
N ALA A 9 -14.20 -61.48 12.23
CA ALA A 9 -14.47 -60.11 12.64
C ALA A 9 -13.61 -59.16 11.76
N GLY A 10 -14.21 -58.54 10.75
CA GLY A 10 -13.56 -57.50 9.97
C GLY A 10 -13.43 -56.22 10.82
N LEU A 11 -12.20 -55.86 11.17
CA LEU A 11 -11.89 -54.53 11.70
C LEU A 11 -12.05 -53.52 10.56
N LEU A 12 -13.15 -52.78 10.58
CA LEU A 12 -13.29 -51.54 9.80
C LEU A 12 -12.43 -50.47 10.50
N ALA A 13 -11.23 -50.26 9.99
CA ALA A 13 -10.44 -49.10 10.33
C ALA A 13 -11.14 -47.89 9.72
N PHE A 14 -11.90 -47.17 10.51
CA PHE A 14 -12.28 -45.81 10.20
C PHE A 14 -10.99 -44.97 10.22
N GLY A 15 -10.42 -44.71 9.06
CA GLY A 15 -9.41 -43.67 8.89
C GLY A 15 -10.06 -42.32 9.25
N THR A 16 -9.90 -41.90 10.49
CA THR A 16 -10.15 -40.50 10.84
C THR A 16 -9.09 -39.71 10.09
N SER A 17 -9.49 -38.97 9.07
CA SER A 17 -8.65 -37.91 8.52
C SER A 17 -8.36 -36.98 9.69
N VAL A 18 -7.13 -36.98 10.19
CA VAL A 18 -6.68 -36.01 11.17
C VAL A 18 -6.65 -34.68 10.42
N GLN A 19 -7.71 -33.90 10.56
CA GLN A 19 -7.70 -32.54 10.05
C GLN A 19 -6.63 -31.77 10.82
N ALA A 20 -5.82 -30.99 10.11
CA ALA A 20 -4.80 -30.18 10.75
C ALA A 20 -5.41 -29.31 11.84
N GLN A 21 -4.82 -29.28 13.02
CA GLN A 21 -5.31 -28.49 14.14
C GLN A 21 -5.15 -26.98 13.87
N VAL A 22 -4.02 -26.57 13.26
CA VAL A 22 -3.81 -25.20 12.80
C VAL A 22 -3.92 -25.17 11.29
N VAL A 23 -4.65 -24.22 10.77
CA VAL A 23 -4.90 -24.04 9.34
C VAL A 23 -4.65 -22.60 8.92
N ILE A 24 -4.32 -22.38 7.64
CA ILE A 24 -4.33 -21.06 7.00
C ILE A 24 -5.80 -20.68 6.83
N ASN A 25 -6.21 -19.53 7.35
CA ASN A 25 -7.61 -19.12 7.38
C ASN A 25 -7.93 -17.97 6.42
N GLU A 26 -7.08 -16.96 6.39
CA GLU A 26 -7.21 -15.79 5.52
C GLU A 26 -5.81 -15.28 5.14
N LEU A 27 -5.69 -14.60 3.99
CA LEU A 27 -4.45 -13.97 3.57
C LEU A 27 -4.70 -12.75 2.68
N MET A 28 -3.72 -11.84 2.65
CA MET A 28 -3.75 -10.66 1.79
C MET A 28 -2.37 -10.45 1.16
N GLN A 29 -2.33 -10.38 -0.19
CA GLN A 29 -1.08 -10.17 -0.93
C GLN A 29 -0.65 -8.70 -0.98
N SER A 30 -1.57 -7.77 -0.76
CA SER A 30 -1.36 -6.34 -0.97
C SER A 30 -2.10 -5.56 0.10
N ASN A 31 -1.47 -5.41 1.27
CA ASN A 31 -2.00 -4.62 2.37
C ASN A 31 -1.53 -3.16 2.23
N ILE A 32 -2.45 -2.25 1.96
CA ILE A 32 -2.16 -0.80 1.97
C ILE A 32 -2.36 -0.23 3.37
N ASP A 33 -3.55 -0.44 3.94
CA ASP A 33 -3.93 0.09 5.24
C ASP A 33 -5.03 -0.75 5.95
N CYS A 34 -5.20 -2.00 5.54
CA CYS A 34 -6.16 -2.91 6.17
C CYS A 34 -5.76 -3.25 7.61
N ILE A 35 -4.49 -3.61 7.83
CA ILE A 35 -3.96 -3.90 9.16
C ILE A 35 -2.58 -3.26 9.36
N MET A 36 -2.40 -2.66 10.53
CA MET A 36 -1.12 -2.16 11.02
C MET A 36 -0.52 -3.19 12.00
N ASP A 37 0.79 -3.39 11.90
CA ASP A 37 1.53 -4.29 12.77
C ASP A 37 1.90 -3.66 14.14
N ASP A 38 2.61 -4.41 14.97
CA ASP A 38 3.10 -3.96 16.28
C ASP A 38 4.25 -2.93 16.18
N LEU A 39 4.89 -2.82 14.99
CA LEU A 39 5.90 -1.81 14.69
C LEU A 39 5.29 -0.49 14.19
N LYS A 40 3.94 -0.40 14.14
CA LYS A 40 3.17 0.72 13.61
C LYS A 40 3.42 0.96 12.11
N GLU A 41 3.70 -0.11 11.36
CA GLU A 41 3.81 -0.12 9.91
C GLU A 41 2.60 -0.84 9.28
N PHE A 42 2.43 -0.66 7.98
CA PHE A 42 1.53 -1.47 7.18
C PHE A 42 2.37 -2.54 6.48
N PRO A 43 2.38 -3.79 6.97
CA PRO A 43 3.15 -4.87 6.36
C PRO A 43 2.71 -5.07 4.91
N ASP A 44 3.64 -5.46 4.02
CA ASP A 44 3.31 -5.61 2.60
C ASP A 44 2.18 -6.61 2.34
N SER A 45 2.17 -7.68 3.13
CA SER A 45 1.21 -8.78 3.05
C SER A 45 1.10 -9.50 4.40
N TRP A 46 0.06 -10.32 4.57
CA TRP A 46 -0.14 -11.10 5.79
C TRP A 46 -0.85 -12.42 5.54
N VAL A 47 -0.71 -13.33 6.48
CA VAL A 47 -1.40 -14.63 6.54
C VAL A 47 -1.98 -14.79 7.94
N GLU A 48 -3.25 -15.15 8.04
CA GLU A 48 -3.87 -15.54 9.28
C GLU A 48 -3.86 -17.06 9.45
N LEU A 49 -3.49 -17.50 10.63
CA LEU A 49 -3.61 -18.89 11.07
C LEU A 49 -4.74 -19.00 12.11
N TYR A 50 -5.49 -20.06 12.00
CA TYR A 50 -6.59 -20.39 12.91
C TYR A 50 -6.37 -21.76 13.56
N ASN A 51 -6.48 -21.84 14.88
CA ASN A 51 -6.52 -23.12 15.59
C ASN A 51 -7.93 -23.70 15.58
N SER A 52 -8.21 -24.59 14.67
CA SER A 52 -9.51 -25.26 14.51
C SER A 52 -9.77 -26.33 15.57
N GLY A 53 -8.76 -26.71 16.35
CA GLY A 53 -8.82 -27.74 17.39
C GLY A 53 -9.53 -27.31 18.66
N THR A 54 -9.56 -28.21 19.65
CA THR A 54 -10.14 -28.00 20.98
C THR A 54 -9.08 -27.73 22.07
N GLU A 55 -7.79 -27.85 21.72
CA GLU A 55 -6.67 -27.67 22.61
C GLU A 55 -5.78 -26.51 22.13
N ALA A 56 -5.06 -25.91 23.06
CA ALA A 56 -4.04 -24.92 22.71
C ALA A 56 -2.82 -25.59 22.07
N VAL A 57 -2.16 -24.91 21.14
CA VAL A 57 -0.93 -25.36 20.48
C VAL A 57 0.20 -24.37 20.69
N ASN A 58 1.45 -24.83 20.56
CA ASN A 58 2.60 -23.94 20.45
C ASN A 58 2.90 -23.68 18.96
N LEU A 59 2.92 -22.42 18.55
CA LEU A 59 3.25 -22.04 17.18
C LEU A 59 4.66 -22.45 16.76
N GLN A 60 5.58 -22.65 17.70
CA GLN A 60 6.94 -23.15 17.43
C GLN A 60 6.96 -24.54 16.80
N ASP A 61 5.88 -25.33 16.87
CA ASP A 61 5.76 -26.62 16.21
C ASP A 61 5.50 -26.48 14.70
N TYR A 62 5.25 -25.25 14.21
CA TYR A 62 4.86 -24.96 12.84
C TYR A 62 5.86 -24.04 12.14
N LYS A 63 5.88 -24.15 10.79
CA LYS A 63 6.61 -23.25 9.89
C LYS A 63 5.70 -22.75 8.79
N LEU A 64 5.94 -21.53 8.32
CA LEU A 64 5.19 -20.91 7.22
C LEU A 64 6.15 -20.60 6.06
N GLY A 65 5.74 -20.87 4.82
CA GLY A 65 6.61 -20.61 3.67
C GLY A 65 5.84 -20.40 2.37
N ALA A 66 6.47 -19.72 1.41
CA ALA A 66 5.97 -19.55 0.05
C ALA A 66 6.37 -20.67 -0.91
N LYS A 67 7.09 -21.69 -0.43
CA LYS A 67 7.56 -22.85 -1.19
C LYS A 67 7.25 -24.15 -0.43
N ASP A 68 7.04 -25.21 -1.16
CA ASP A 68 6.76 -26.57 -0.68
C ASP A 68 7.98 -27.29 -0.03
N LYS A 69 8.86 -26.53 0.63
CA LYS A 69 10.12 -27.01 1.21
C LYS A 69 10.24 -26.55 2.66
N ALA A 70 10.05 -27.47 3.60
CA ALA A 70 10.11 -27.19 5.04
C ALA A 70 11.45 -26.59 5.50
N ASN A 71 12.58 -26.94 4.84
CA ASN A 71 13.90 -26.39 5.15
C ASN A 71 14.11 -24.94 4.64
N LYS A 72 13.16 -24.40 3.88
CA LYS A 72 13.14 -23.01 3.43
C LYS A 72 11.98 -22.22 4.03
N ALA A 73 11.15 -22.85 4.83
CA ALA A 73 10.05 -22.21 5.52
C ALA A 73 10.56 -21.48 6.78
N TRP A 74 9.92 -20.37 7.08
CA TRP A 74 10.20 -19.58 8.27
C TRP A 74 9.57 -20.24 9.50
N GLN A 75 10.34 -20.32 10.59
CA GLN A 75 9.91 -20.90 11.86
C GLN A 75 9.03 -19.91 12.63
N LEU A 76 7.80 -20.32 12.99
CA LEU A 76 6.96 -19.50 13.86
C LEU A 76 7.58 -19.37 15.26
N PRO A 77 7.29 -18.27 15.97
CA PRO A 77 7.85 -18.03 17.32
C PRO A 77 7.25 -18.95 18.37
N ASN A 78 7.94 -19.06 19.52
CA ASN A 78 7.42 -19.74 20.71
C ASN A 78 6.28 -18.93 21.33
N GLN A 79 5.07 -19.19 20.88
CA GLN A 79 3.84 -18.52 21.31
C GLN A 79 2.69 -19.51 21.33
N THR A 80 1.85 -19.45 22.37
CA THR A 80 0.65 -20.28 22.49
C THR A 80 -0.48 -19.69 21.64
N LEU A 81 -1.10 -20.52 20.81
CA LEU A 81 -2.35 -20.24 20.12
C LEU A 81 -3.46 -21.07 20.73
N ASN A 82 -4.35 -20.43 21.47
CA ASN A 82 -5.48 -21.10 22.16
C ASN A 82 -6.43 -21.76 21.15
N ALA A 83 -7.20 -22.74 21.63
CA ALA A 83 -8.29 -23.33 20.84
C ALA A 83 -9.23 -22.25 20.29
N LYS A 84 -9.60 -22.36 19.00
CA LYS A 84 -10.50 -21.43 18.30
C LYS A 84 -9.98 -19.97 18.23
N ALA A 85 -8.68 -19.75 18.45
CA ALA A 85 -8.06 -18.44 18.33
C ALA A 85 -7.40 -18.25 16.96
N TYR A 86 -7.15 -16.98 16.62
CA TYR A 86 -6.48 -16.53 15.40
C TYR A 86 -5.14 -15.90 15.74
N VAL A 87 -4.21 -15.97 14.80
CA VAL A 87 -2.96 -15.21 14.82
C VAL A 87 -2.64 -14.71 13.42
N VAL A 88 -2.36 -13.41 13.30
CA VAL A 88 -1.90 -12.80 12.05
C VAL A 88 -0.38 -12.84 12.00
N VAL A 89 0.16 -13.36 10.92
CA VAL A 89 1.59 -13.44 10.61
C VAL A 89 1.89 -12.44 9.50
N TYR A 90 2.78 -11.50 9.76
CA TYR A 90 3.15 -10.43 8.83
C TYR A 90 4.22 -10.91 7.86
N CYS A 91 3.92 -10.84 6.56
CA CYS A 91 4.83 -11.29 5.51
C CYS A 91 5.54 -10.09 4.87
N ASP A 92 6.62 -9.61 5.51
CA ASP A 92 7.30 -8.35 5.18
C ASP A 92 8.85 -8.41 5.19
N LYS A 93 9.45 -9.55 5.60
CA LYS A 93 10.90 -9.80 5.70
C LYS A 93 11.59 -9.09 6.88
N GLU A 94 10.87 -8.76 7.93
CA GLU A 94 11.49 -8.16 9.14
C GLU A 94 12.11 -9.20 10.08
N GLU A 95 11.73 -10.46 9.99
CA GLU A 95 12.28 -11.60 10.75
C GLU A 95 12.28 -11.39 12.28
N ASN A 96 11.25 -10.76 12.81
CA ASN A 96 11.10 -10.49 14.23
C ASN A 96 9.68 -10.81 14.73
N GLY A 97 9.54 -11.56 15.82
CA GLY A 97 8.23 -11.93 16.37
C GLY A 97 7.37 -12.68 15.34
N LEU A 98 6.24 -12.11 14.93
CA LEU A 98 5.33 -12.67 13.93
C LEU A 98 5.61 -12.15 12.50
N HIS A 99 6.79 -11.61 12.23
CA HIS A 99 7.23 -11.13 10.93
C HIS A 99 8.10 -12.16 10.23
N THR A 100 7.74 -12.55 9.02
CA THR A 100 8.41 -13.60 8.26
C THR A 100 9.68 -13.12 7.55
N ASN A 101 10.46 -14.07 7.02
CA ASN A 101 11.61 -13.82 6.14
C ASN A 101 11.23 -13.72 4.65
N PHE A 102 9.94 -13.71 4.32
CA PHE A 102 9.45 -13.64 2.95
C PHE A 102 8.25 -12.68 2.84
N ARG A 103 7.89 -12.31 1.60
CA ARG A 103 6.65 -11.62 1.25
C ARG A 103 5.79 -12.52 0.38
N LEU A 104 4.48 -12.35 0.44
CA LEU A 104 3.60 -12.96 -0.54
C LEU A 104 3.82 -12.29 -1.90
N GLU A 105 3.65 -13.06 -2.97
CA GLU A 105 3.79 -12.52 -4.32
C GLU A 105 2.68 -11.53 -4.63
N THR A 106 3.07 -10.34 -5.06
CA THR A 106 2.15 -9.28 -5.48
C THR A 106 2.14 -9.17 -7.00
N GLY A 107 0.96 -9.19 -7.59
CA GLY A 107 0.79 -9.01 -9.03
C GLY A 107 1.01 -10.27 -9.88
N LYS A 108 1.18 -11.45 -9.27
CA LYS A 108 1.19 -12.76 -9.90
C LYS A 108 0.66 -13.81 -8.93
N ASP A 109 0.44 -15.03 -9.43
CA ASP A 109 0.02 -16.16 -8.60
C ASP A 109 1.04 -16.46 -7.52
N GLY A 110 0.57 -16.79 -6.33
CA GLY A 110 1.37 -17.12 -5.16
C GLY A 110 0.98 -18.45 -4.53
N ASN A 111 1.77 -18.88 -3.56
CA ASN A 111 1.50 -20.07 -2.76
C ASN A 111 1.85 -19.78 -1.30
N VAL A 112 1.15 -20.46 -0.39
CA VAL A 112 1.44 -20.49 1.03
C VAL A 112 1.33 -21.90 1.55
N TYR A 113 2.32 -22.35 2.31
CA TYR A 113 2.39 -23.68 2.90
C TYR A 113 2.61 -23.58 4.40
N LEU A 114 1.78 -24.29 5.17
CA LEU A 114 1.94 -24.47 6.60
C LEU A 114 2.50 -25.86 6.86
N PHE A 115 3.59 -25.95 7.60
CA PHE A 115 4.25 -27.19 7.98
C PHE A 115 4.12 -27.43 9.48
N GLN A 116 3.98 -28.70 9.87
CA GLN A 116 4.25 -29.17 11.21
C GLN A 116 5.47 -30.10 11.14
N GLY A 117 6.57 -29.73 11.80
CA GLY A 117 7.84 -30.37 11.55
C GLY A 117 8.30 -30.23 10.10
N ASN A 118 8.31 -31.34 9.35
CA ASN A 118 8.65 -31.34 7.91
C ASN A 118 7.46 -31.66 6.99
N GLU A 119 6.30 -31.96 7.55
CA GLU A 119 5.10 -32.34 6.81
C GLU A 119 4.24 -31.11 6.52
N ILE A 120 3.70 -31.01 5.31
CA ILE A 120 2.70 -29.99 4.95
C ILE A 120 1.37 -30.39 5.59
N VAL A 121 0.88 -29.57 6.50
CA VAL A 121 -0.40 -29.80 7.21
C VAL A 121 -1.54 -29.00 6.62
N ASP A 122 -1.23 -27.86 5.98
CA ASP A 122 -2.19 -27.07 5.22
C ASP A 122 -1.49 -26.24 4.13
N LYS A 123 -2.22 -25.90 3.07
CA LYS A 123 -1.67 -25.10 1.97
C LYS A 123 -2.74 -24.36 1.18
N VAL A 124 -2.34 -23.24 0.59
CA VAL A 124 -3.09 -22.54 -0.43
C VAL A 124 -2.18 -22.35 -1.63
N GLU A 125 -2.53 -22.96 -2.74
CA GLU A 125 -1.72 -22.96 -3.96
C GLU A 125 -2.45 -22.22 -5.09
N LYS A 126 -1.67 -21.65 -6.01
CA LYS A 126 -2.19 -20.94 -7.19
C LYS A 126 -3.16 -19.81 -6.82
N ILE A 127 -2.83 -19.12 -5.72
CA ILE A 127 -3.57 -17.92 -5.33
C ILE A 127 -3.42 -16.93 -6.48
N SER A 128 -4.49 -16.68 -7.19
CA SER A 128 -4.47 -15.71 -8.28
C SER A 128 -4.09 -14.32 -7.75
N LYS A 129 -3.48 -13.50 -8.61
CA LYS A 129 -3.27 -12.09 -8.30
C LYS A 129 -4.55 -11.48 -7.76
N MET A 130 -4.48 -10.85 -6.58
CA MET A 130 -5.64 -10.13 -6.01
C MET A 130 -6.15 -9.08 -7.00
N PRO A 131 -7.48 -8.96 -7.18
CA PRO A 131 -8.07 -8.06 -8.16
C PRO A 131 -7.79 -6.59 -7.82
N ALA A 132 -7.60 -6.25 -6.54
CA ALA A 132 -7.19 -4.93 -6.07
C ALA A 132 -6.43 -5.04 -4.73
N PRO A 133 -5.71 -3.99 -4.29
CA PRO A 133 -5.18 -3.91 -2.93
C PRO A 133 -6.28 -3.96 -1.86
N ASN A 134 -5.90 -4.34 -0.64
CA ASN A 134 -6.80 -4.51 0.51
C ASN A 134 -7.92 -5.54 0.31
N ILE A 135 -7.78 -6.44 -0.67
CA ILE A 135 -8.68 -7.58 -0.82
C ILE A 135 -8.00 -8.81 -0.24
N ALA A 136 -8.69 -9.50 0.65
CA ALA A 136 -8.24 -10.75 1.24
C ALA A 136 -8.84 -11.96 0.52
N TYR A 137 -8.13 -13.09 0.56
CA TYR A 137 -8.58 -14.39 0.12
C TYR A 137 -8.57 -15.32 1.31
N GLY A 138 -9.70 -15.93 1.62
CA GLY A 138 -9.85 -16.70 2.84
C GLY A 138 -10.92 -17.76 2.75
N ARG A 139 -11.00 -18.58 3.81
CA ARG A 139 -12.07 -19.56 3.98
C ARG A 139 -13.37 -18.83 4.23
N LYS A 140 -14.47 -19.27 3.63
CA LYS A 140 -15.78 -18.69 3.87
C LYS A 140 -16.24 -18.87 5.32
N THR A 141 -15.93 -20.02 5.89
CA THR A 141 -16.10 -20.33 7.30
C THR A 141 -14.77 -20.78 7.86
N ASP A 142 -14.42 -20.32 9.06
CA ASP A 142 -13.14 -20.66 9.70
C ASP A 142 -12.84 -22.16 9.68
N GLY A 143 -11.68 -22.50 9.15
CA GLY A 143 -11.21 -23.89 9.04
C GLY A 143 -11.90 -24.77 7.99
N ALA A 144 -12.92 -24.30 7.26
CA ALA A 144 -13.58 -25.05 6.19
C ALA A 144 -12.80 -24.94 4.86
N ASP A 145 -13.08 -25.85 3.90
CA ASP A 145 -12.35 -25.91 2.61
C ASP A 145 -12.97 -25.02 1.50
N ASP A 146 -13.98 -24.22 1.81
CA ASP A 146 -14.64 -23.31 0.86
C ASP A 146 -13.92 -21.95 0.89
N TRP A 147 -13.19 -21.62 -0.19
CA TRP A 147 -12.34 -20.44 -0.32
C TRP A 147 -12.92 -19.41 -1.29
N GLY A 148 -12.67 -18.12 -1.01
CA GLY A 148 -13.01 -17.03 -1.93
C GLY A 148 -12.44 -15.69 -1.49
N TYR A 149 -12.63 -14.66 -2.32
CA TYR A 149 -12.31 -13.30 -1.92
C TYR A 149 -13.30 -12.84 -0.85
N GLN A 150 -12.77 -12.39 0.28
CA GLN A 150 -13.60 -11.93 1.40
C GLN A 150 -14.26 -10.61 1.05
N ALA A 151 -15.59 -10.51 1.27
CA ALA A 151 -16.34 -9.25 1.11
C ALA A 151 -15.78 -8.14 2.01
N THR A 152 -15.30 -8.53 3.19
CA THR A 152 -14.56 -7.68 4.13
C THR A 152 -13.43 -8.49 4.74
N PRO A 153 -12.17 -8.03 4.69
CA PRO A 153 -11.07 -8.66 5.42
C PRO A 153 -11.33 -8.66 6.93
N THR A 154 -10.98 -9.77 7.60
CA THR A 154 -11.27 -9.99 9.03
C THR A 154 -10.04 -10.42 9.85
N PRO A 155 -8.85 -9.78 9.68
CA PRO A 155 -7.65 -10.23 10.37
C PRO A 155 -7.82 -10.25 11.89
N GLY A 156 -7.50 -11.37 12.52
CA GLY A 156 -7.63 -11.61 13.95
C GLY A 156 -9.05 -11.92 14.44
N GLN A 157 -10.01 -12.16 13.53
CA GLN A 157 -11.41 -12.39 13.86
C GLN A 157 -12.00 -13.51 12.98
N THR A 158 -13.22 -13.96 13.35
CA THR A 158 -14.01 -14.89 12.54
C THR A 158 -14.24 -14.30 11.15
N ASN A 159 -14.01 -15.09 10.10
CA ASN A 159 -14.26 -14.71 8.72
C ASN A 159 -15.68 -14.21 8.50
N CYS A 160 -15.88 -13.24 7.62
CA CYS A 160 -17.16 -12.54 7.43
C CYS A 160 -18.29 -13.45 6.91
N GLY A 161 -17.98 -14.68 6.51
CA GLY A 161 -18.94 -15.65 5.99
C GLY A 161 -19.47 -15.35 4.58
N GLN A 162 -19.00 -14.27 3.96
CA GLN A 162 -19.38 -13.83 2.62
C GLN A 162 -18.17 -13.70 1.72
N THR A 163 -18.21 -14.41 0.59
CA THR A 163 -17.19 -14.32 -0.45
C THR A 163 -17.78 -13.71 -1.71
N CYS A 164 -16.99 -12.96 -2.45
CA CYS A 164 -17.34 -12.30 -3.69
C CYS A 164 -16.42 -12.76 -4.81
N ASN A 165 -16.93 -12.89 -6.02
CA ASN A 165 -16.11 -13.23 -7.20
C ASN A 165 -15.92 -12.04 -8.13
N ASP A 166 -16.82 -11.07 -8.09
CA ASP A 166 -16.83 -9.91 -8.98
C ASP A 166 -16.38 -8.65 -8.23
N ILE A 167 -15.74 -7.75 -8.96
CA ILE A 167 -15.26 -6.47 -8.45
C ILE A 167 -15.97 -5.32 -9.16
N LEU A 168 -16.34 -4.30 -8.39
CA LEU A 168 -16.95 -3.08 -8.92
C LEU A 168 -15.93 -2.25 -9.70
N GLY A 169 -16.41 -1.52 -10.69
CA GLY A 169 -15.62 -0.50 -11.37
C GLY A 169 -15.40 0.74 -10.51
N GLU A 170 -14.69 1.72 -11.08
CA GLU A 170 -14.44 3.01 -10.45
C GLU A 170 -15.51 4.03 -10.80
N PRO A 171 -15.92 4.94 -9.88
CA PRO A 171 -16.82 6.04 -10.20
C PRO A 171 -16.24 6.94 -11.28
N VAL A 172 -17.09 7.37 -12.23
CA VAL A 172 -16.70 8.31 -13.28
C VAL A 172 -16.98 9.74 -12.80
N PHE A 173 -15.95 10.57 -12.78
CA PHE A 173 -16.03 11.98 -12.45
C PHE A 173 -16.30 12.80 -13.71
N SER A 174 -17.26 13.74 -13.68
CA SER A 174 -17.55 14.63 -14.81
C SER A 174 -16.40 15.58 -15.15
N GLN A 175 -15.51 15.79 -14.20
CA GLN A 175 -14.27 16.54 -14.34
C GLN A 175 -13.19 15.96 -13.44
N ASN A 176 -12.03 15.68 -14.01
CA ASN A 176 -10.85 15.28 -13.26
C ASN A 176 -10.34 16.40 -12.36
N GLY A 177 -9.49 16.05 -11.40
CA GLY A 177 -8.79 17.00 -10.54
C GLY A 177 -8.07 18.05 -11.37
N CYS A 178 -8.11 19.30 -10.91
CA CYS A 178 -7.52 20.42 -11.63
C CYS A 178 -7.14 21.58 -10.72
N VAL A 179 -6.28 22.44 -11.25
CA VAL A 179 -5.92 23.72 -10.64
C VAL A 179 -6.72 24.84 -11.31
N MET A 180 -7.33 25.70 -10.50
CA MET A 180 -8.22 26.77 -10.95
C MET A 180 -7.83 28.10 -10.31
N THR A 181 -8.32 29.21 -10.88
CA THR A 181 -8.30 30.51 -10.23
C THR A 181 -9.54 30.71 -9.33
N SER A 182 -9.46 31.56 -8.33
CA SER A 182 -10.42 31.70 -7.24
C SER A 182 -11.85 32.12 -7.61
N SER A 183 -12.10 32.50 -8.87
CA SER A 183 -13.43 32.94 -9.35
C SER A 183 -14.28 31.82 -9.97
N GLN A 184 -13.77 30.62 -10.08
CA GLN A 184 -14.44 29.50 -10.75
C GLN A 184 -15.26 28.66 -9.77
N THR A 185 -16.31 28.01 -10.27
CA THR A 185 -17.12 27.04 -9.54
C THR A 185 -17.40 25.86 -10.43
N ILE A 186 -17.23 24.63 -9.91
CA ILE A 186 -17.56 23.39 -10.59
C ILE A 186 -18.80 22.78 -9.93
N GLN A 187 -19.74 22.29 -10.73
CA GLN A 187 -20.80 21.37 -10.30
C GLN A 187 -20.33 19.94 -10.67
N LEU A 188 -19.61 19.32 -9.78
CA LEU A 188 -19.05 18.00 -9.99
C LEU A 188 -20.14 16.93 -9.89
N THR A 189 -20.31 16.17 -10.97
CA THR A 189 -21.16 14.96 -10.96
C THR A 189 -20.34 13.69 -10.96
N LEU A 190 -20.84 12.68 -10.24
CA LEU A 190 -20.30 11.32 -10.24
C LEU A 190 -21.32 10.40 -10.90
N SER A 191 -20.86 9.51 -11.74
CA SER A 191 -21.69 8.48 -12.38
C SER A 191 -21.08 7.10 -12.24
N MET A 192 -21.92 6.09 -12.38
CA MET A 192 -21.50 4.69 -12.39
C MET A 192 -20.94 4.32 -13.75
N PRO A 193 -19.87 3.50 -13.82
CA PRO A 193 -19.39 2.97 -15.08
C PRO A 193 -20.41 2.01 -15.69
N GLU A 194 -20.28 1.76 -17.01
CA GLU A 194 -21.08 0.76 -17.70
C GLU A 194 -20.92 -0.64 -17.08
N GLY A 195 -21.99 -1.40 -16.99
CA GLY A 195 -21.99 -2.74 -16.40
C GLY A 195 -22.06 -2.75 -14.87
N THR A 196 -22.25 -1.61 -14.21
CA THR A 196 -22.45 -1.56 -12.75
C THR A 196 -23.72 -2.34 -12.36
N PRO A 197 -23.66 -3.24 -11.34
CA PRO A 197 -24.83 -4.02 -10.94
C PRO A 197 -25.93 -3.14 -10.33
N GLU A 198 -27.17 -3.62 -10.43
CA GLU A 198 -28.32 -2.99 -9.79
C GLU A 198 -28.13 -2.95 -8.25
N GLY A 199 -28.54 -1.87 -7.62
CA GLY A 199 -28.37 -1.66 -6.18
C GLY A 199 -27.02 -1.09 -5.78
N ALA A 200 -26.08 -0.95 -6.71
CA ALA A 200 -24.81 -0.27 -6.41
C ALA A 200 -25.03 1.20 -6.03
N VAL A 201 -24.21 1.70 -5.11
CA VAL A 201 -24.21 3.10 -4.67
C VAL A 201 -22.81 3.69 -4.71
N ILE A 202 -22.69 4.96 -5.11
CA ILE A 202 -21.45 5.72 -4.96
C ILE A 202 -21.43 6.34 -3.58
N ARG A 203 -20.33 6.13 -2.84
CA ARG A 203 -20.06 6.83 -1.58
C ARG A 203 -18.78 7.62 -1.71
N TYR A 204 -18.73 8.76 -1.01
CA TYR A 204 -17.58 9.64 -1.10
C TYR A 204 -17.21 10.29 0.24
N THR A 205 -15.99 10.79 0.30
CA THR A 205 -15.45 11.63 1.39
C THR A 205 -14.79 12.87 0.83
N THR A 206 -14.63 13.89 1.70
CA THR A 206 -13.97 15.17 1.36
C THR A 206 -12.83 15.51 2.32
N ASN A 207 -12.44 14.56 3.17
CA ASN A 207 -11.46 14.74 4.25
C ASN A 207 -10.21 13.89 4.10
N GLY A 208 -9.99 13.31 2.91
CA GLY A 208 -8.85 12.45 2.62
C GLY A 208 -8.99 10.98 3.08
N LYS A 209 -10.00 10.64 3.87
CA LYS A 209 -10.23 9.25 4.30
C LYS A 209 -10.78 8.39 3.17
N GLU A 210 -10.44 7.11 3.19
CA GLU A 210 -11.07 6.13 2.30
C GLU A 210 -12.58 6.04 2.58
N PRO A 211 -13.47 6.08 1.56
CA PRO A 211 -14.89 5.86 1.74
C PRO A 211 -15.19 4.46 2.27
N THR A 212 -16.10 4.38 3.22
CA THR A 212 -16.60 3.14 3.82
C THR A 212 -18.08 2.92 3.50
N ALA A 213 -18.62 1.77 3.84
CA ALA A 213 -20.05 1.46 3.71
C ALA A 213 -20.98 2.42 4.49
N THR A 214 -20.43 3.23 5.38
CA THR A 214 -21.18 4.25 6.15
C THR A 214 -20.90 5.69 5.71
N SER A 215 -20.02 5.89 4.72
CA SER A 215 -19.72 7.22 4.18
C SER A 215 -20.91 7.81 3.42
N THR A 216 -20.89 9.12 3.18
CA THR A 216 -21.94 9.85 2.48
C THR A 216 -22.26 9.22 1.12
N VAL A 217 -23.53 8.91 0.87
CA VAL A 217 -24.01 8.48 -0.44
C VAL A 217 -24.08 9.68 -1.38
N TYR A 218 -23.54 9.54 -2.57
CA TYR A 218 -23.67 10.55 -3.62
C TYR A 218 -25.10 10.56 -4.18
N GLN A 219 -25.77 11.70 -4.10
CA GLN A 219 -27.14 11.90 -4.60
C GLN A 219 -27.30 13.13 -5.48
N ASN A 220 -26.49 14.16 -5.26
CA ASN A 220 -26.59 15.44 -5.93
C ASN A 220 -25.21 15.94 -6.35
N PRO A 221 -25.12 16.81 -7.37
CA PRO A 221 -23.85 17.45 -7.75
C PRO A 221 -23.15 18.10 -6.58
N ILE A 222 -21.84 17.90 -6.49
CA ILE A 222 -20.99 18.48 -5.43
C ILE A 222 -20.49 19.82 -5.92
N THR A 223 -20.85 20.89 -5.21
CA THR A 223 -20.33 22.23 -5.51
C THR A 223 -18.88 22.35 -5.04
N ILE A 224 -17.98 22.66 -5.98
CA ILE A 224 -16.56 22.92 -5.74
C ILE A 224 -16.29 24.40 -6.04
N ASN A 225 -16.09 25.18 -4.99
CA ASN A 225 -15.81 26.63 -5.03
C ASN A 225 -14.65 27.05 -4.12
N SER A 226 -13.93 26.08 -3.58
CA SER A 226 -12.73 26.23 -2.76
C SER A 226 -11.93 24.93 -2.81
N ASN A 227 -10.69 24.94 -2.34
CA ASN A 227 -9.85 23.75 -2.25
C ASN A 227 -10.62 22.57 -1.67
N LYS A 228 -10.68 21.48 -2.43
CA LYS A 228 -11.41 20.27 -2.03
C LYS A 228 -10.77 19.04 -2.63
N VAL A 229 -10.73 17.98 -1.83
CA VAL A 229 -10.36 16.65 -2.30
C VAL A 229 -11.58 15.75 -2.23
N ILE A 230 -11.82 14.95 -3.26
CA ILE A 230 -12.92 13.99 -3.32
C ILE A 230 -12.31 12.60 -3.48
N ARG A 231 -12.66 11.71 -2.57
CA ARG A 231 -12.43 10.27 -2.74
C ARG A 231 -13.77 9.59 -2.91
N ALA A 232 -13.96 8.83 -3.97
CA ALA A 232 -15.22 8.16 -4.28
C ALA A 232 -15.02 6.70 -4.64
N LYS A 233 -16.00 5.86 -4.32
CA LYS A 233 -15.93 4.41 -4.46
C LYS A 233 -17.34 3.83 -4.56
N LEU A 234 -17.51 2.77 -5.34
CA LEU A 234 -18.76 2.03 -5.44
C LEU A 234 -18.87 0.97 -4.33
N PHE A 235 -20.10 0.76 -3.88
CA PHE A 235 -20.48 -0.32 -2.96
C PHE A 235 -21.71 -1.04 -3.53
N CYS A 236 -21.68 -2.37 -3.49
CA CYS A 236 -22.81 -3.23 -3.80
C CYS A 236 -22.66 -4.54 -3.05
N ASP A 237 -23.75 -5.04 -2.46
CA ASP A 237 -23.73 -6.33 -1.78
C ASP A 237 -23.35 -7.45 -2.77
N GLY A 238 -22.49 -8.36 -2.34
CA GLY A 238 -22.00 -9.47 -3.17
C GLY A 238 -20.85 -9.11 -4.12
N TYR A 239 -20.36 -7.87 -4.10
CA TYR A 239 -19.25 -7.39 -4.93
C TYR A 239 -18.11 -6.84 -4.09
N LEU A 240 -16.89 -7.02 -4.57
CA LEU A 240 -15.70 -6.39 -4.02
C LEU A 240 -15.65 -4.91 -4.42
N SER A 241 -15.28 -4.05 -3.48
CA SER A 241 -15.07 -2.63 -3.73
C SER A 241 -13.57 -2.35 -3.83
N PRO A 242 -13.03 -1.87 -4.96
CA PRO A 242 -11.63 -1.48 -5.07
C PRO A 242 -11.33 -0.25 -4.20
N ILE A 243 -10.05 0.14 -4.13
CA ILE A 243 -9.66 1.42 -3.52
C ILE A 243 -10.30 2.58 -4.28
N SER A 244 -10.63 3.66 -3.55
CA SER A 244 -11.33 4.81 -4.12
C SER A 244 -10.51 5.53 -5.19
N THR A 245 -11.22 6.07 -6.18
CA THR A 245 -10.68 7.10 -7.08
C THR A 245 -10.61 8.43 -6.33
N THR A 246 -9.46 9.11 -6.44
CA THR A 246 -9.17 10.38 -5.77
C THR A 246 -9.01 11.49 -6.79
N GLN A 247 -9.61 12.66 -6.54
CA GLN A 247 -9.50 13.84 -7.38
C GLN A 247 -9.36 15.09 -6.49
N SER A 248 -8.39 15.96 -6.80
CA SER A 248 -8.13 17.20 -6.08
C SER A 248 -8.49 18.42 -6.93
N TYR A 249 -9.22 19.35 -6.35
CA TYR A 249 -9.61 20.63 -6.95
C TYR A 249 -8.94 21.73 -6.15
N ILE A 250 -7.94 22.39 -6.75
CA ILE A 250 -7.09 23.37 -6.09
C ILE A 250 -7.32 24.76 -6.66
N PHE A 251 -7.61 25.72 -5.81
CA PHE A 251 -7.83 27.12 -6.17
C PHE A 251 -6.61 27.94 -5.79
N LEU A 252 -6.05 28.65 -6.76
CA LEU A 252 -4.94 29.57 -6.57
C LEU A 252 -5.44 31.01 -6.72
N ASP A 253 -4.79 31.94 -6.03
CA ASP A 253 -5.06 33.38 -6.15
C ASP A 253 -4.44 33.98 -7.43
N ARG A 254 -3.66 33.20 -8.17
CA ARG A 254 -2.96 33.59 -9.38
C ARG A 254 -2.79 32.42 -10.34
N ASN A 255 -2.37 32.69 -11.56
CA ASN A 255 -2.03 31.65 -12.53
C ASN A 255 -0.88 30.80 -12.01
N MET A 256 -0.98 29.48 -12.24
CA MET A 256 0.04 28.51 -11.90
C MET A 256 1.27 28.73 -12.76
N THR A 257 2.43 28.95 -12.13
CA THR A 257 3.72 29.11 -12.78
C THR A 257 4.74 28.05 -12.38
N ILE A 258 4.46 27.33 -11.32
CA ILE A 258 5.25 26.19 -10.81
C ILE A 258 4.32 25.03 -10.55
N SER A 259 4.86 23.83 -10.42
CA SER A 259 4.07 22.63 -10.16
C SER A 259 3.27 22.74 -8.87
N VAL A 260 2.09 22.13 -8.87
CA VAL A 260 1.24 21.94 -7.68
C VAL A 260 1.18 20.45 -7.37
N ILE A 261 1.45 20.08 -6.14
CA ILE A 261 1.29 18.71 -5.65
C ILE A 261 0.20 18.68 -4.60
N SER A 262 -0.80 17.82 -4.81
CA SER A 262 -1.81 17.46 -3.82
C SER A 262 -1.51 16.08 -3.26
N ILE A 263 -1.38 16.01 -1.94
CA ILE A 263 -1.26 14.76 -1.17
C ILE A 263 -2.59 14.53 -0.46
N VAL A 264 -3.20 13.37 -0.70
CA VAL A 264 -4.48 12.99 -0.10
C VAL A 264 -4.33 11.70 0.68
N THR A 265 -4.72 11.72 1.95
CA THR A 265 -4.62 10.58 2.86
C THR A 265 -5.50 10.77 4.09
N ASP A 266 -5.74 9.73 4.89
CA ASP A 266 -6.31 9.91 6.23
C ASP A 266 -5.39 10.81 7.06
N ASP A 267 -5.92 11.88 7.61
CA ASP A 267 -5.15 12.85 8.40
C ASP A 267 -4.40 12.21 9.58
N ARG A 268 -4.92 11.12 10.13
CA ARG A 268 -4.25 10.34 11.19
C ARG A 268 -2.87 9.86 10.79
N TYR A 269 -2.67 9.48 9.52
CA TYR A 269 -1.37 9.01 9.03
C TYR A 269 -0.31 10.11 9.01
N MET A 270 -0.73 11.36 9.03
CA MET A 270 0.16 12.53 9.09
C MET A 270 0.28 13.11 10.49
N ASN A 271 -0.84 13.35 11.18
CA ASN A 271 -0.90 14.24 12.33
C ASN A 271 -1.30 13.56 13.66
N ASP A 272 -1.67 12.28 13.68
CA ASP A 272 -1.98 11.57 14.93
C ASP A 272 -0.72 11.35 15.80
N ASN A 273 -0.84 11.56 17.10
CA ASN A 273 0.29 11.46 18.03
C ASN A 273 0.84 10.03 18.21
N ALA A 274 0.10 8.98 17.85
CA ALA A 274 0.53 7.60 17.97
C ALA A 274 1.10 7.02 16.68
N ILE A 275 0.54 7.41 15.52
CA ILE A 275 0.85 6.79 14.23
C ILE A 275 1.20 7.79 13.11
N GLY A 276 1.01 9.09 13.31
CA GLY A 276 1.25 10.11 12.29
C GLY A 276 2.73 10.41 12.07
N ILE A 277 3.16 10.43 10.82
CA ILE A 277 4.58 10.59 10.47
C ILE A 277 5.07 12.04 10.61
N ILE A 278 4.18 13.04 10.57
CA ILE A 278 4.52 14.44 10.79
C ILE A 278 4.53 14.78 12.28
N ALA A 279 3.54 14.31 13.03
CA ALA A 279 3.44 14.55 14.48
C ALA A 279 4.52 13.84 15.28
N ASN A 280 4.94 12.66 14.83
CA ASN A 280 6.01 11.87 15.44
C ASN A 280 7.29 11.99 14.61
N ASN A 281 8.43 11.96 15.27
CA ASN A 281 9.73 11.77 14.61
C ASN A 281 10.22 10.33 14.88
N PRO A 282 9.64 9.32 14.21
CA PRO A 282 9.83 7.91 14.57
C PRO A 282 11.28 7.46 14.51
N ASN A 283 12.13 8.10 13.70
CA ASN A 283 13.55 7.76 13.61
C ASN A 283 14.36 8.06 14.88
N LYS A 284 13.93 9.00 15.72
CA LYS A 284 14.64 9.30 16.96
C LYS A 284 14.52 8.16 17.97
N GLU A 285 13.35 7.53 18.06
CA GLU A 285 13.07 6.52 19.08
C GLU A 285 13.37 5.10 18.60
N ASN A 286 12.92 4.75 17.39
CA ASN A 286 12.89 3.36 16.92
C ASN A 286 13.84 3.05 15.76
N LYS A 287 14.60 4.04 15.25
CA LYS A 287 15.47 3.92 14.06
C LYS A 287 14.73 3.40 12.81
N LYS A 288 13.41 3.48 12.76
CA LYS A 288 12.57 3.00 11.68
C LYS A 288 11.79 4.15 11.06
N ASP A 289 11.82 4.24 9.74
CA ASP A 289 11.11 5.25 8.97
C ASP A 289 9.70 4.76 8.63
N TRP A 290 8.74 5.11 9.45
CA TRP A 290 7.34 4.78 9.16
C TRP A 290 6.89 5.31 7.80
N ARG A 291 6.23 4.45 7.04
CA ARG A 291 5.62 4.80 5.76
C ARG A 291 4.11 4.82 5.88
N ARG A 292 3.48 5.76 5.18
CA ARG A 292 2.02 5.89 5.15
C ARG A 292 1.51 5.94 3.73
N PRO A 293 0.35 5.30 3.46
CA PRO A 293 -0.28 5.36 2.15
C PRO A 293 -0.80 6.77 1.88
N ILE A 294 -0.60 7.23 0.66
CA ILE A 294 -1.12 8.49 0.14
C ILE A 294 -1.60 8.29 -1.30
N ASN A 295 -2.51 9.15 -1.74
CA ASN A 295 -2.67 9.44 -3.15
C ASN A 295 -1.91 10.73 -3.46
N ILE A 296 -1.09 10.73 -4.50
CA ILE A 296 -0.40 11.92 -5.00
C ILE A 296 -0.99 12.33 -6.33
N GLU A 297 -1.33 13.62 -6.45
CA GLU A 297 -1.63 14.26 -7.73
C GLU A 297 -0.63 15.37 -7.97
N MET A 298 -0.14 15.46 -9.19
CA MET A 298 0.73 16.55 -9.63
C MET A 298 0.08 17.26 -10.81
N PHE A 299 0.07 18.57 -10.72
CA PHE A 299 -0.39 19.48 -11.76
C PHE A 299 0.79 20.29 -12.23
N ASP A 300 0.97 20.38 -13.53
CA ASP A 300 2.15 21.03 -14.11
C ASP A 300 1.78 22.08 -15.15
N ALA A 301 2.34 23.29 -14.99
CA ALA A 301 2.08 24.37 -15.92
C ALA A 301 2.59 24.01 -17.34
N PRO A 302 1.89 24.42 -18.43
CA PRO A 302 0.69 25.27 -18.43
C PRO A 302 -0.64 24.49 -18.23
N SER A 303 -0.61 23.15 -18.11
CA SER A 303 -1.84 22.36 -17.92
C SER A 303 -2.42 22.54 -16.54
N SER A 304 -3.72 22.72 -16.45
CA SER A 304 -4.44 22.70 -15.18
C SER A 304 -4.86 21.29 -14.75
N GLU A 305 -4.73 20.29 -15.62
CA GLU A 305 -5.06 18.88 -15.35
C GLU A 305 -3.89 18.16 -14.70
N SER A 306 -4.20 17.10 -13.96
CA SER A 306 -3.18 16.29 -13.30
C SER A 306 -2.35 15.49 -14.32
N VAL A 307 -1.02 15.61 -14.22
CA VAL A 307 -0.05 14.82 -15.00
C VAL A 307 0.36 13.54 -14.27
N ILE A 308 0.13 13.48 -12.97
CA ILE A 308 0.27 12.29 -12.13
C ILE A 308 -0.96 12.24 -11.22
N ASN A 309 -1.60 11.07 -11.14
CA ASN A 309 -2.60 10.75 -10.12
C ASN A 309 -2.46 9.26 -9.80
N GLN A 310 -1.84 8.93 -8.66
CA GLN A 310 -1.62 7.54 -8.29
C GLN A 310 -1.50 7.34 -6.77
N LEU A 311 -1.86 6.13 -6.34
CA LEU A 311 -1.59 5.64 -5.00
C LEU A 311 -0.10 5.33 -4.85
N CYS A 312 0.45 5.69 -3.70
CA CYS A 312 1.85 5.46 -3.34
C CYS A 312 2.03 5.53 -1.82
N GLU A 313 3.26 5.47 -1.36
CA GLU A 313 3.57 5.62 0.06
C GLU A 313 4.57 6.76 0.29
N THR A 314 4.52 7.36 1.47
CA THR A 314 5.44 8.42 1.86
C THR A 314 6.01 8.22 3.24
N ARG A 315 7.21 8.75 3.47
CA ARG A 315 7.83 8.89 4.79
C ARG A 315 8.44 10.26 4.97
N VAL A 316 8.61 10.70 6.21
CA VAL A 316 9.41 11.90 6.53
C VAL A 316 10.89 11.61 6.34
N MET A 317 11.63 12.55 5.76
CA MET A 317 13.08 12.45 5.52
C MET A 317 13.87 13.55 6.22
N GLY A 318 15.18 13.34 6.27
CA GLY A 318 16.18 14.25 6.78
C GLY A 318 16.69 13.85 8.16
N GLY A 319 17.77 14.44 8.59
CA GLY A 319 18.30 14.40 9.94
C GLY A 319 17.70 15.54 10.76
N GLN A 320 18.49 16.56 11.09
CA GLN A 320 18.04 17.74 11.83
C GLN A 320 16.89 18.51 11.14
N SER A 321 16.84 18.50 9.81
CA SER A 321 15.76 19.15 9.05
C SER A 321 14.35 18.58 9.31
N ARG A 322 14.22 17.43 9.99
CA ARG A 322 12.94 16.91 10.48
C ARG A 322 12.31 17.77 11.58
N GLU A 323 13.08 18.65 12.22
CA GLU A 323 12.56 19.57 13.24
C GLU A 323 11.82 20.78 12.63
N HIS A 324 12.03 21.07 11.34
CA HIS A 324 11.34 22.18 10.68
C HIS A 324 9.82 21.94 10.59
N PRO A 325 9.00 23.01 10.65
CA PRO A 325 7.53 22.88 10.56
C PRO A 325 7.07 22.17 9.28
N LEU A 326 7.66 22.49 8.14
CA LEU A 326 7.41 21.82 6.87
C LEU A 326 8.44 20.70 6.68
N LYS A 327 8.00 19.46 6.69
CA LYS A 327 8.84 18.26 6.60
C LYS A 327 9.24 17.97 5.15
N SER A 328 10.44 17.45 4.95
CA SER A 328 10.77 16.75 3.70
C SER A 328 10.11 15.39 3.67
N LEU A 329 9.58 15.01 2.51
CA LEU A 329 8.91 13.72 2.28
C LEU A 329 9.64 12.96 1.17
N ALA A 330 9.88 11.68 1.37
CA ALA A 330 10.16 10.76 0.27
C ALA A 330 8.87 10.08 -0.15
N VAL A 331 8.61 10.03 -1.45
CA VAL A 331 7.41 9.45 -2.04
C VAL A 331 7.83 8.28 -2.92
N TYR A 332 7.22 7.12 -2.74
CA TYR A 332 7.61 5.86 -3.38
C TYR A 332 6.45 5.26 -4.14
N ALA A 333 6.65 4.98 -5.41
CA ALA A 333 5.79 4.04 -6.13
C ALA A 333 6.11 2.60 -5.69
N ASN A 334 5.09 1.77 -5.52
CA ASN A 334 5.25 0.39 -5.09
C ASN A 334 4.13 -0.47 -5.70
N LYS A 335 4.47 -1.67 -6.16
CA LYS A 335 3.52 -2.61 -6.77
C LYS A 335 2.27 -2.87 -5.93
N ARG A 336 2.38 -2.88 -4.60
CA ARG A 336 1.24 -3.08 -3.71
C ARG A 336 0.17 -1.99 -3.84
N PHE A 337 0.54 -0.82 -4.37
CA PHE A 337 -0.35 0.30 -4.65
C PHE A 337 -0.87 0.32 -6.10
N GLY A 338 -0.49 -0.66 -6.92
CA GLY A 338 -0.91 -0.78 -8.32
C GLY A 338 0.16 -0.38 -9.33
N THR A 339 0.99 0.62 -9.04
CA THR A 339 2.04 1.12 -9.95
C THR A 339 3.43 0.96 -9.35
N LYS A 340 4.37 0.48 -10.16
CA LYS A 340 5.74 0.19 -9.75
C LYS A 340 6.63 1.43 -9.76
N ARG A 341 6.28 2.40 -10.58
CA ARG A 341 7.07 3.60 -10.88
C ARG A 341 6.19 4.79 -11.18
N PHE A 342 6.76 5.98 -11.07
CA PHE A 342 6.22 7.21 -11.62
C PHE A 342 6.72 7.33 -13.07
N GLU A 343 5.82 7.26 -14.03
CA GLU A 343 6.13 7.39 -15.47
C GLU A 343 5.87 8.82 -15.90
N TYR A 344 6.78 9.72 -15.53
CA TYR A 344 6.69 11.14 -15.82
C TYR A 344 8.06 11.80 -15.88
N GLU A 345 8.25 12.72 -16.82
CA GLU A 345 9.46 13.52 -16.98
C GLU A 345 9.47 14.68 -15.98
N PHE A 346 9.96 14.42 -14.77
CA PHE A 346 9.98 15.42 -13.70
C PHE A 346 10.90 16.60 -13.98
N PHE A 347 11.96 16.42 -14.75
CA PHE A 347 13.05 17.40 -14.90
C PHE A 347 13.43 17.65 -16.37
N PRO A 348 12.47 18.05 -17.25
CA PRO A 348 12.71 18.16 -18.69
C PRO A 348 13.84 19.13 -19.05
N ASP A 349 14.01 20.23 -18.28
CA ASP A 349 15.04 21.25 -18.54
C ASP A 349 16.43 20.87 -18.00
N GLN A 350 16.56 19.80 -17.21
CA GLN A 350 17.78 19.43 -16.51
C GLN A 350 18.29 18.05 -16.91
N LYS A 351 17.40 17.07 -17.01
CA LYS A 351 17.67 15.69 -17.40
C LYS A 351 16.59 15.21 -18.36
N PRO A 352 16.60 15.69 -19.61
CA PRO A 352 15.56 15.35 -20.58
C PRO A 352 15.54 13.86 -20.90
N GLY A 353 14.33 13.33 -21.10
CA GLY A 353 14.10 11.93 -21.41
C GLY A 353 14.07 10.97 -20.21
N LEU A 354 14.31 11.44 -18.98
CA LEU A 354 14.16 10.60 -17.78
C LEU A 354 12.72 10.60 -17.30
N THR A 355 12.03 9.47 -17.48
CA THR A 355 10.59 9.33 -17.21
C THR A 355 10.25 8.21 -16.23
N ASP A 356 11.23 7.45 -15.72
CA ASP A 356 11.02 6.22 -14.96
C ASP A 356 11.62 6.32 -13.56
N PHE A 357 10.82 6.80 -12.59
CA PHE A 357 11.26 7.02 -11.20
C PHE A 357 10.55 6.07 -10.23
N LYS A 358 11.28 5.33 -9.42
CA LYS A 358 10.72 4.54 -8.32
C LYS A 358 10.38 5.39 -7.09
N SER A 359 11.11 6.47 -6.90
CA SER A 359 10.87 7.43 -5.83
C SER A 359 11.30 8.84 -6.21
N ILE A 360 10.63 9.82 -5.62
CA ILE A 360 11.00 11.23 -5.66
C ILE A 360 11.09 11.77 -4.23
N MET A 361 11.73 12.90 -4.05
CA MET A 361 11.79 13.61 -2.79
C MET A 361 11.11 14.97 -2.91
N LEU A 362 10.30 15.33 -1.95
CA LEU A 362 9.77 16.67 -1.71
C LEU A 362 10.59 17.28 -0.58
N ARG A 363 11.58 18.12 -0.92
CA ARG A 363 12.61 18.60 0.03
C ARG A 363 12.32 19.99 0.55
N ASN A 364 12.43 20.19 1.85
CA ASN A 364 12.20 21.46 2.56
C ASN A 364 13.43 22.37 2.62
N ALA A 365 14.37 22.23 1.67
CA ALA A 365 15.63 22.97 1.61
C ALA A 365 16.65 22.65 2.74
N GLY A 366 16.34 21.74 3.67
CA GLY A 366 17.30 21.33 4.70
C GLY A 366 17.79 22.48 5.58
N ASN A 367 19.11 22.69 5.65
CA ASN A 367 19.71 23.75 6.45
C ASN A 367 19.45 25.16 5.91
N ASP A 368 18.93 25.30 4.69
CA ASP A 368 18.54 26.60 4.08
C ASP A 368 17.07 26.96 4.37
N PHE A 369 16.38 26.19 5.23
CA PHE A 369 15.03 26.46 5.64
C PHE A 369 14.94 27.84 6.36
N GLY A 370 14.07 28.71 5.86
CA GLY A 370 13.99 30.09 6.33
C GLY A 370 14.97 31.07 5.66
N GLY A 371 15.86 30.56 4.79
CA GLY A 371 16.74 31.37 3.95
C GLY A 371 16.24 31.47 2.51
N LEU A 372 17.08 31.09 1.54
CA LEU A 372 16.73 31.15 0.10
C LEU A 372 15.84 29.95 -0.34
N TYR A 373 15.72 28.92 0.45
CA TYR A 373 15.00 27.65 0.13
C TYR A 373 15.52 26.84 -1.07
N MET A 374 16.57 27.30 -1.74
CA MET A 374 17.09 26.69 -2.96
C MET A 374 18.62 26.67 -3.06
N ARG A 375 19.34 27.03 -2.00
CA ARG A 375 20.82 27.18 -2.05
C ARG A 375 21.52 25.91 -2.51
N ASP A 376 21.18 24.76 -1.91
CA ASP A 376 21.76 23.48 -2.31
C ASP A 376 21.39 23.06 -3.74
N ALA A 377 20.18 23.38 -4.17
CA ALA A 377 19.69 23.13 -5.52
C ALA A 377 20.47 23.96 -6.56
N ILE A 378 20.72 25.26 -6.28
CA ILE A 378 21.53 26.13 -7.13
C ILE A 378 22.98 25.59 -7.21
N ILE A 379 23.58 25.22 -6.06
CA ILE A 379 24.93 24.67 -6.03
C ILE A 379 25.03 23.43 -6.90
N GLN A 380 24.09 22.49 -6.78
CA GLN A 380 24.05 21.29 -7.60
C GLN A 380 23.93 21.61 -9.10
N ARG A 381 23.11 22.60 -9.47
CA ARG A 381 23.01 23.04 -10.87
C ARG A 381 24.32 23.62 -11.41
N VAL A 382 24.98 24.44 -10.60
CA VAL A 382 26.31 24.98 -10.97
C VAL A 382 27.34 23.85 -11.11
N MET A 383 27.33 22.87 -10.23
CA MET A 383 28.23 21.71 -10.31
C MET A 383 27.95 20.88 -11.57
N ALA A 384 26.68 20.65 -11.91
CA ALA A 384 26.26 19.91 -13.10
C ALA A 384 26.79 20.53 -14.42
N GLU A 385 26.91 21.85 -14.45
CA GLU A 385 27.40 22.58 -15.64
C GLU A 385 28.94 22.68 -15.73
N ASN A 386 29.66 22.49 -14.62
CA ASN A 386 31.08 22.77 -14.51
C ASN A 386 31.95 21.58 -14.05
N ALA A 387 31.35 20.45 -13.67
CA ALA A 387 32.09 19.30 -13.19
C ALA A 387 31.40 17.99 -13.59
N ASP A 388 32.16 16.93 -13.81
CA ASP A 388 31.68 15.58 -14.05
C ASP A 388 31.44 14.88 -12.70
N LEU A 389 30.33 15.23 -12.06
CA LEU A 389 29.88 14.70 -10.77
C LEU A 389 28.44 14.30 -10.86
N ASP A 390 28.06 13.29 -10.06
CA ASP A 390 26.64 12.97 -9.86
C ASP A 390 25.93 14.12 -9.13
N TRP A 391 24.73 14.47 -9.60
CA TRP A 391 23.94 15.59 -9.09
C TRP A 391 22.46 15.28 -9.15
N GLN A 392 21.68 15.93 -8.29
CA GLN A 392 20.25 15.77 -8.20
C GLN A 392 19.54 16.90 -8.96
N ALA A 393 18.75 16.53 -9.95
CA ALA A 393 17.82 17.46 -10.58
C ALA A 393 16.74 17.92 -9.58
N TRP A 394 16.22 19.13 -9.79
CA TRP A 394 15.25 19.74 -8.90
C TRP A 394 14.30 20.71 -9.62
N ARG A 395 13.13 20.90 -9.04
CA ARG A 395 12.20 21.99 -9.41
C ARG A 395 11.26 22.32 -8.23
N PRO A 396 10.83 23.60 -8.11
CA PRO A 396 9.92 23.98 -7.02
C PRO A 396 8.50 23.45 -7.27
N ALA A 397 7.79 23.17 -6.17
CA ALA A 397 6.36 22.84 -6.18
C ALA A 397 5.66 23.41 -4.94
N VAL A 398 4.44 23.88 -5.11
CA VAL A 398 3.55 24.17 -3.98
C VAL A 398 2.83 22.90 -3.54
N ILE A 399 2.68 22.71 -2.23
CA ILE A 399 2.18 21.49 -1.63
C ILE A 399 0.85 21.74 -0.93
N PHE A 400 -0.11 20.88 -1.25
CA PHE A 400 -1.38 20.79 -0.53
C PHE A 400 -1.48 19.41 0.15
N LEU A 401 -1.99 19.38 1.36
CA LEU A 401 -2.36 18.17 2.09
C LEU A 401 -3.85 18.21 2.38
N ASN A 402 -4.60 17.25 1.82
CA ASN A 402 -6.07 17.19 1.92
C ASN A 402 -6.73 18.55 1.58
N GLY A 403 -6.26 19.20 0.51
CA GLY A 403 -6.74 20.51 0.05
C GLY A 403 -6.23 21.71 0.83
N THR A 404 -5.46 21.52 1.90
CA THR A 404 -4.87 22.60 2.70
C THR A 404 -3.46 22.93 2.22
N TYR A 405 -3.20 24.18 1.88
CA TYR A 405 -1.86 24.66 1.52
C TYR A 405 -0.87 24.46 2.68
N LYS A 406 0.30 23.91 2.40
CA LYS A 406 1.35 23.64 3.38
C LYS A 406 2.64 24.43 3.17
N GLY A 407 2.86 24.97 2.00
CA GLY A 407 4.07 25.69 1.66
C GLY A 407 4.69 25.22 0.34
N MET A 408 5.95 25.56 0.14
CA MET A 408 6.72 25.19 -1.03
C MET A 408 7.81 24.17 -0.67
N LEU A 409 7.90 23.10 -1.44
CA LEU A 409 8.99 22.12 -1.38
C LEU A 409 9.66 22.02 -2.75
N ASN A 410 10.86 21.46 -2.78
CA ASN A 410 11.55 21.15 -4.03
C ASN A 410 11.35 19.67 -4.37
N ILE A 411 10.77 19.40 -5.55
CA ILE A 411 10.82 18.05 -6.13
C ILE A 411 12.26 17.76 -6.47
N ARG A 412 12.79 16.62 -6.04
CA ARG A 412 14.20 16.22 -6.27
C ARG A 412 14.31 14.74 -6.54
N GLU A 413 15.37 14.38 -7.24
CA GLU A 413 15.85 13.01 -7.26
C GLU A 413 16.33 12.59 -5.85
N ARG A 414 16.29 11.31 -5.59
CA ARG A 414 16.90 10.72 -4.39
C ARG A 414 18.23 10.09 -4.75
N SER A 415 19.29 10.38 -3.99
CA SER A 415 20.56 9.65 -4.10
C SER A 415 20.39 8.28 -3.44
N ASN A 416 20.14 7.27 -4.25
CA ASN A 416 20.02 5.87 -3.85
C ASN A 416 20.19 4.96 -5.08
N ASP A 417 20.15 3.62 -4.88
CA ASP A 417 20.22 2.62 -5.93
C ASP A 417 19.21 2.83 -7.07
N ASP A 418 17.98 3.19 -6.74
CA ASP A 418 16.93 3.47 -7.72
C ASP A 418 17.28 4.70 -8.61
N ASN A 419 17.98 5.70 -8.07
CA ASN A 419 18.45 6.86 -8.84
C ASN A 419 19.53 6.45 -9.85
N ILE A 420 20.46 5.59 -9.45
CA ILE A 420 21.47 5.05 -10.36
C ILE A 420 20.80 4.25 -11.48
N TYR A 421 19.84 3.38 -11.15
CA TYR A 421 19.05 2.66 -12.14
C TYR A 421 18.37 3.60 -13.15
N THR A 422 17.84 4.72 -12.70
CA THR A 422 17.12 5.69 -13.54
C THR A 422 18.09 6.47 -14.43
N ASN A 423 19.19 6.96 -13.87
CA ASN A 423 20.10 7.88 -14.56
C ASN A 423 21.15 7.19 -15.43
N TYR A 424 21.57 5.97 -15.06
CA TYR A 424 22.68 5.28 -15.72
C TYR A 424 22.18 3.98 -16.36
N LYS A 425 22.45 3.83 -17.64
CA LYS A 425 22.04 2.68 -18.43
C LYS A 425 23.25 1.86 -18.87
N ASP A 426 23.09 0.55 -18.95
CA ASP A 426 24.05 -0.33 -19.59
C ASP A 426 23.99 -0.21 -21.14
N GLU A 427 24.84 -0.96 -21.84
CA GLU A 427 24.90 -0.97 -23.32
C GLU A 427 23.58 -1.43 -23.98
N SER A 428 22.70 -2.15 -23.26
CA SER A 428 21.38 -2.57 -23.73
C SER A 428 20.30 -1.52 -23.48
N GLY A 429 20.61 -0.43 -22.79
CA GLY A 429 19.68 0.61 -22.37
C GLY A 429 18.91 0.25 -21.07
N LYS A 430 19.27 -0.85 -20.39
CA LYS A 430 18.72 -1.21 -19.08
C LYS A 430 19.42 -0.37 -17.99
N GLY A 431 18.68 0.02 -16.97
CA GLY A 431 19.24 0.67 -15.79
C GLY A 431 20.24 -0.23 -15.06
N LEU A 432 21.30 0.38 -14.53
CA LEU A 432 22.30 -0.35 -13.75
C LEU A 432 21.68 -0.90 -12.47
N GLU A 433 21.93 -2.18 -12.20
CA GLU A 433 21.55 -2.92 -11.00
C GLU A 433 22.83 -3.45 -10.33
N ASP A 434 22.73 -3.99 -9.14
CA ASP A 434 23.86 -4.61 -8.39
C ASP A 434 25.04 -3.64 -8.16
N ILE A 435 24.73 -2.45 -7.67
CA ILE A 435 25.71 -1.42 -7.33
C ILE A 435 25.93 -1.35 -5.83
N ASP A 436 27.17 -1.10 -5.43
CA ASP A 436 27.54 -0.80 -4.05
C ASP A 436 27.53 0.72 -3.82
N MET A 437 26.74 1.18 -2.86
CA MET A 437 26.74 2.59 -2.43
C MET A 437 27.36 2.70 -1.04
N ILE A 438 28.32 3.59 -0.87
CA ILE A 438 28.95 3.89 0.41
C ILE A 438 28.45 5.25 0.88
N GLU A 439 27.77 5.27 2.01
CA GLU A 439 27.43 6.50 2.73
C GLU A 439 28.54 6.78 3.77
N ILE A 440 29.17 7.96 3.67
CA ILE A 440 30.27 8.39 4.54
C ILE A 440 29.77 9.39 5.58
#